data_fc25822d163cca5baba2963445fc0c80
#
_entry.id   fc25822d163cca5baba2963445fc0c80
#
_cell.length_a   1.000
_cell.length_b   1.000
_cell.length_c   1.000
_cell.angle_alpha   90.00
_cell.angle_beta   90.00
_cell.angle_gamma   90.00
#
_symmetry.space_group_name_H-M   'P 1'
#
loop_
_entity.id
_entity.type
_entity.pdbx_description
1 polymer ?
#
loop_
_entity_poly.entity_id
_entity_poly.type
_entity_poly.pdbx_seq_one_letter_code
_entity_poly.pdbx_strand_id
1 'polypeptide(L)'
;MRRFLAYTLSLFAITILLGACKREAVVVYSIGIDNEKHCTYVEQDITIEFTLQEESIANGVTPNVSIDSDWATVTETTSECVKFHVAKNDGEKRSATITIAANGYRTATVTLTQFSTPPAEANHTLMFLFLGTSLNRYFKDNLKDASTAIKTGILGNSNRVVFFRQDSEARAYIGELCYVGDECVEQRLEEIDIPYSKVTPELVSEYIALMAEYAPAKRYGLICAGHGQAWIPREVLDNDADIAKLSMDYDPWIQAAGAETTRAYGEKGARLNIPELATAIEESEVALDYILFDACFMSNIETAYDLRNVTNYIIASPCEIMGKGFPYERTLPYLFAEEGNATDYAGAAKSYHLYYRDEYSSNIRSGSIALINCTEIEALAKATKRVVESATEDYNASKLQTYEGQRVHHFYDFGQWVNVVATDEEALKAFNEQLERCVISKHTLGTFYSAYGNYGTYNIDIDVYSGVTTSAPSEAYPNAWHTTAWYNYVWGE
;
A
#
# COMPACT_ATOMS: atom_id res chain seq x y z
N MET A 1 -10.20 -4.38 -20.23
CA MET A 1 -11.34 -4.34 -21.19
C MET A 1 -11.80 -2.88 -21.24
N ARG A 2 -11.48 -2.17 -22.30
CA ARG A 2 -11.77 -0.73 -22.46
C ARG A 2 -13.31 -0.55 -22.51
N ARG A 3 -13.88 0.12 -21.51
CA ARG A 3 -15.24 0.63 -21.62
C ARG A 3 -15.17 1.97 -22.33
N PHE A 4 -15.53 1.96 -23.59
CA PHE A 4 -15.92 3.17 -24.31
C PHE A 4 -17.24 3.66 -23.73
N LEU A 5 -17.25 4.80 -23.06
CA LEU A 5 -18.49 5.54 -22.85
C LEU A 5 -18.92 6.10 -24.21
N ALA A 6 -19.97 5.52 -24.76
CA ALA A 6 -20.63 6.08 -25.92
C ALA A 6 -21.49 7.25 -25.44
N TYR A 7 -21.06 8.47 -25.72
CA TYR A 7 -21.93 9.66 -25.61
C TYR A 7 -22.99 9.58 -26.71
N THR A 8 -24.23 9.36 -26.31
CA THR A 8 -25.38 9.50 -27.22
C THR A 8 -25.65 10.98 -27.47
N LEU A 9 -25.29 11.47 -28.65
CA LEU A 9 -25.72 12.76 -29.15
C LEU A 9 -27.27 12.77 -29.27
N SER A 10 -27.93 13.46 -28.35
CA SER A 10 -29.35 13.75 -28.49
C SER A 10 -29.55 14.96 -29.43
N LEU A 11 -29.79 14.67 -30.70
CA LEU A 11 -30.28 15.68 -31.65
C LEU A 11 -31.77 15.98 -31.31
N PHE A 12 -32.05 17.06 -30.63
CA PHE A 12 -33.41 17.61 -30.56
C PHE A 12 -33.57 18.67 -31.66
N ALA A 13 -34.12 18.27 -32.80
CA ALA A 13 -34.63 19.20 -33.81
C ALA A 13 -36.03 19.63 -33.40
N ILE A 14 -36.22 20.88 -32.95
CA ILE A 14 -37.54 21.51 -32.80
C ILE A 14 -37.89 22.19 -34.12
N THR A 15 -38.81 21.57 -34.86
CA THR A 15 -39.38 22.18 -36.06
C THR A 15 -40.55 23.07 -35.64
N ILE A 16 -40.37 24.38 -35.70
CA ILE A 16 -41.52 25.35 -35.62
C ILE A 16 -41.89 25.77 -37.05
N LEU A 17 -43.04 25.28 -37.51
CA LEU A 17 -43.71 25.76 -38.72
C LEU A 17 -44.50 27.00 -38.34
N LEU A 18 -44.10 28.19 -38.81
CA LEU A 18 -44.97 29.33 -39.00
C LEU A 18 -44.49 30.15 -40.19
N GLY A 19 -45.41 30.59 -40.98
CA GLY A 19 -45.34 31.07 -42.33
C GLY A 19 -44.50 32.32 -42.63
N ALA A 20 -43.99 32.31 -43.84
CA ALA A 20 -43.66 33.44 -44.70
C ALA A 20 -42.72 34.54 -44.15
N CYS A 21 -41.50 34.14 -43.85
CA CYS A 21 -40.27 34.89 -44.10
C CYS A 21 -39.11 33.86 -44.01
N LYS A 22 -38.30 33.70 -45.07
CA LYS A 22 -37.12 32.88 -45.04
C LYS A 22 -36.10 33.50 -44.05
N ARG A 23 -36.29 33.22 -42.76
CA ARG A 23 -35.19 33.30 -41.80
C ARG A 23 -34.51 31.94 -41.84
N GLU A 24 -33.29 31.87 -42.31
CA GLU A 24 -32.45 30.71 -42.11
C GLU A 24 -32.44 30.42 -40.62
N ALA A 25 -32.81 29.19 -40.26
CA ALA A 25 -32.72 28.75 -38.85
C ALA A 25 -31.26 28.79 -38.47
N VAL A 26 -30.91 29.69 -37.55
CA VAL A 26 -29.54 29.71 -36.99
C VAL A 26 -29.39 28.45 -36.17
N VAL A 27 -28.58 27.53 -36.67
CA VAL A 27 -28.20 26.31 -35.91
C VAL A 27 -27.26 26.77 -34.80
N VAL A 28 -27.66 26.55 -33.54
CA VAL A 28 -26.84 26.83 -32.36
C VAL A 28 -26.39 25.51 -31.77
N TYR A 29 -25.11 25.28 -31.76
CA TYR A 29 -24.48 24.06 -31.22
C TYR A 29 -24.35 24.10 -29.68
N SER A 30 -24.06 22.96 -29.05
CA SER A 30 -23.69 22.89 -27.65
C SER A 30 -22.22 22.55 -27.56
N ILE A 31 -21.52 23.16 -26.59
CA ILE A 31 -20.16 22.78 -26.21
C ILE A 31 -20.25 21.50 -25.36
N GLY A 32 -19.55 20.43 -25.76
CA GLY A 32 -19.48 19.21 -24.98
C GLY A 32 -18.43 19.40 -23.85
N ILE A 33 -18.87 19.42 -22.60
CA ILE A 33 -18.04 19.70 -21.46
C ILE A 33 -18.66 19.14 -20.19
N ASP A 34 -17.81 18.72 -19.23
CA ASP A 34 -18.26 18.38 -17.88
C ASP A 34 -18.60 19.67 -17.11
N ASN A 35 -19.74 19.66 -16.41
CA ASN A 35 -20.26 20.86 -15.74
C ASN A 35 -19.54 21.17 -14.42
N GLU A 36 -18.68 20.29 -13.94
CA GLU A 36 -17.96 20.42 -12.69
C GLU A 36 -16.48 20.08 -12.88
N LYS A 37 -15.61 20.84 -12.22
CA LYS A 37 -14.19 20.56 -12.09
C LYS A 37 -13.77 20.79 -10.66
N HIS A 38 -13.00 19.88 -10.12
CA HIS A 38 -12.51 19.98 -8.76
C HIS A 38 -10.99 20.10 -8.74
N CYS A 39 -10.46 20.78 -7.74
CA CYS A 39 -9.04 20.90 -7.50
C CYS A 39 -8.71 20.95 -5.99
N THR A 40 -7.50 20.58 -5.65
CA THR A 40 -7.02 20.55 -4.27
C THR A 40 -6.71 21.96 -3.75
N TYR A 41 -6.41 22.04 -2.46
CA TYR A 41 -6.09 23.31 -1.80
C TYR A 41 -4.74 23.93 -2.20
N VAL A 42 -3.83 23.13 -2.79
CA VAL A 42 -2.52 23.64 -3.19
C VAL A 42 -2.58 24.47 -4.47
N GLU A 43 -1.54 25.30 -4.64
CA GLU A 43 -1.29 25.99 -5.91
C GLU A 43 -1.03 24.98 -7.03
N GLN A 44 -1.78 25.09 -8.12
CA GLN A 44 -1.70 24.11 -9.21
C GLN A 44 -2.20 24.66 -10.53
N ASP A 45 -1.76 24.05 -11.63
CA ASP A 45 -2.33 24.27 -12.96
C ASP A 45 -3.34 23.16 -13.27
N ILE A 46 -4.51 23.54 -13.76
CA ILE A 46 -5.58 22.61 -14.17
C ILE A 46 -5.94 22.80 -15.63
N THR A 47 -6.39 21.72 -16.26
CA THR A 47 -6.92 21.75 -17.64
C THR A 47 -8.38 21.33 -17.64
N ILE A 48 -9.21 22.07 -18.34
CA ILE A 48 -10.60 21.74 -18.62
C ILE A 48 -10.71 21.48 -20.12
N GLU A 49 -11.02 20.24 -20.47
CA GLU A 49 -11.24 19.82 -21.85
C GLU A 49 -12.68 20.05 -22.25
N PHE A 50 -12.90 20.43 -23.50
CA PHE A 50 -14.23 20.57 -24.11
C PHE A 50 -14.19 20.16 -25.57
N THR A 51 -15.37 19.90 -26.15
CA THR A 51 -15.50 19.54 -27.56
C THR A 51 -16.37 20.53 -28.30
N LEU A 52 -15.85 20.95 -29.45
CA LEU A 52 -16.60 21.71 -30.47
C LEU A 52 -16.85 20.78 -31.67
N GLN A 53 -17.70 21.26 -32.64
CA GLN A 53 -17.88 20.56 -33.91
C GLN A 53 -16.55 20.52 -34.70
N GLU A 54 -16.27 19.44 -35.40
CA GLU A 54 -15.03 19.27 -36.19
C GLU A 54 -14.77 20.41 -37.15
N GLU A 55 -15.83 20.90 -37.84
CA GLU A 55 -15.76 22.04 -38.77
C GLU A 55 -15.32 23.33 -38.05
N SER A 56 -15.77 23.56 -36.82
CA SER A 56 -15.37 24.70 -35.99
C SER A 56 -13.91 24.62 -35.57
N ILE A 57 -13.44 23.43 -35.20
CA ILE A 57 -12.04 23.18 -34.86
C ILE A 57 -11.16 23.41 -36.10
N ALA A 58 -11.56 22.85 -37.24
CA ALA A 58 -10.83 23.02 -38.51
C ALA A 58 -10.74 24.51 -38.95
N ASN A 59 -11.74 25.33 -38.61
CA ASN A 59 -11.75 26.77 -38.85
C ASN A 59 -11.08 27.62 -37.77
N GLY A 60 -10.44 26.99 -36.77
CA GLY A 60 -9.66 27.66 -35.73
C GLY A 60 -10.50 28.45 -34.72
N VAL A 61 -11.77 28.03 -34.47
CA VAL A 61 -12.63 28.68 -33.48
C VAL A 61 -12.05 28.46 -32.07
N THR A 62 -11.67 29.56 -31.43
CA THR A 62 -11.20 29.56 -30.04
C THR A 62 -12.29 30.21 -29.17
N PRO A 63 -12.75 29.53 -28.10
CA PRO A 63 -13.73 30.12 -27.20
C PRO A 63 -13.17 31.30 -26.41
N ASN A 64 -14.05 32.21 -26.03
CA ASN A 64 -13.78 33.20 -25.01
C ASN A 64 -14.12 32.59 -23.64
N VAL A 65 -13.15 32.57 -22.72
CA VAL A 65 -13.30 31.97 -21.39
C VAL A 65 -13.12 33.05 -20.32
N SER A 66 -14.01 33.03 -19.34
CA SER A 66 -13.93 33.89 -18.16
C SER A 66 -14.27 33.11 -16.91
N ILE A 67 -13.77 33.57 -15.78
CA ILE A 67 -14.07 33.05 -14.44
C ILE A 67 -14.45 34.18 -13.50
N ASP A 68 -15.40 33.96 -12.60
CA ASP A 68 -15.95 34.93 -11.68
C ASP A 68 -15.18 35.03 -10.34
N SER A 69 -13.90 34.66 -10.32
CA SER A 69 -13.05 34.71 -9.12
C SER A 69 -11.66 35.26 -9.43
N ASP A 70 -10.96 35.68 -8.40
CA ASP A 70 -9.60 36.22 -8.44
C ASP A 70 -8.52 35.18 -8.08
N TRP A 71 -8.92 34.01 -7.57
CA TRP A 71 -8.00 32.95 -7.15
C TRP A 71 -7.69 31.93 -8.27
N ALA A 72 -8.35 32.03 -9.42
CA ALA A 72 -8.02 31.24 -10.60
C ALA A 72 -7.93 32.15 -11.83
N THR A 73 -6.91 31.99 -12.64
CA THR A 73 -6.64 32.81 -13.83
C THR A 73 -6.45 31.94 -15.06
N VAL A 74 -7.05 32.36 -16.18
CA VAL A 74 -6.85 31.68 -17.47
C VAL A 74 -5.41 31.92 -17.95
N THR A 75 -4.68 30.84 -18.25
CA THR A 75 -3.31 30.89 -18.75
C THR A 75 -3.23 30.58 -20.25
N GLU A 76 -4.07 29.70 -20.76
CA GLU A 76 -4.12 29.32 -22.16
C GLU A 76 -5.55 28.90 -22.56
N THR A 77 -5.95 29.23 -23.78
CA THR A 77 -7.21 28.76 -24.38
C THR A 77 -6.93 28.26 -25.79
N THR A 78 -7.37 27.06 -26.11
CA THR A 78 -7.30 26.46 -27.44
C THR A 78 -8.68 26.14 -27.97
N SER A 79 -8.81 25.45 -29.11
CA SER A 79 -10.09 24.92 -29.61
C SER A 79 -10.60 23.68 -28.86
N GLU A 80 -9.82 23.11 -27.97
CA GLU A 80 -10.08 21.81 -27.31
C GLU A 80 -10.00 21.88 -25.78
N CYS A 81 -9.29 22.87 -25.24
CA CYS A 81 -9.14 23.01 -23.79
C CYS A 81 -8.85 24.44 -23.34
N VAL A 82 -9.06 24.68 -22.07
CA VAL A 82 -8.59 25.87 -21.36
C VAL A 82 -7.76 25.46 -20.15
N LYS A 83 -6.64 26.17 -19.93
CA LYS A 83 -5.79 25.98 -18.77
C LYS A 83 -5.93 27.15 -17.80
N PHE A 84 -5.94 26.83 -16.54
CA PHE A 84 -6.02 27.79 -15.44
C PHE A 84 -4.85 27.57 -14.49
N HIS A 85 -4.30 28.66 -14.01
CA HIS A 85 -3.50 28.68 -12.80
C HIS A 85 -4.42 28.94 -11.62
N VAL A 86 -4.39 28.07 -10.61
CA VAL A 86 -5.24 28.12 -9.41
C VAL A 86 -4.34 28.38 -8.20
N ALA A 87 -4.55 29.50 -7.51
CA ALA A 87 -3.79 29.86 -6.33
C ALA A 87 -4.11 28.95 -5.13
N LYS A 88 -3.16 28.82 -4.21
CA LYS A 88 -3.35 28.09 -2.95
C LYS A 88 -4.58 28.57 -2.20
N ASN A 89 -5.29 27.63 -1.57
CA ASN A 89 -6.40 27.91 -0.66
C ASN A 89 -6.01 27.61 0.79
N ASP A 90 -5.76 28.65 1.55
CA ASP A 90 -5.45 28.54 3.01
C ASP A 90 -6.73 28.66 3.88
N GLY A 91 -7.91 28.68 3.25
CA GLY A 91 -9.19 28.86 3.90
C GLY A 91 -10.15 27.69 3.68
N GLU A 92 -11.45 27.99 3.80
CA GLU A 92 -12.50 27.03 3.58
C GLU A 92 -12.70 26.72 2.08
N LYS A 93 -13.47 25.64 1.79
CA LYS A 93 -13.88 25.25 0.44
C LYS A 93 -14.48 26.45 -0.29
N ARG A 94 -14.02 26.70 -1.53
CA ARG A 94 -14.51 27.79 -2.39
C ARG A 94 -14.87 27.31 -3.78
N SER A 95 -15.78 28.00 -4.43
CA SER A 95 -16.20 27.67 -5.80
C SER A 95 -16.27 28.91 -6.66
N ALA A 96 -16.07 28.74 -7.96
CA ALA A 96 -16.18 29.77 -8.97
C ALA A 96 -16.86 29.21 -10.22
N THR A 97 -17.50 30.08 -11.00
CA THR A 97 -18.11 29.73 -12.26
C THR A 97 -17.21 30.11 -13.43
N ILE A 98 -16.83 29.10 -14.20
CA ILE A 98 -16.15 29.31 -15.49
C ILE A 98 -17.20 29.38 -16.58
N THR A 99 -17.15 30.42 -17.40
CA THR A 99 -18.03 30.63 -18.54
C THR A 99 -17.26 30.47 -19.84
N ILE A 100 -17.74 29.59 -20.72
CA ILE A 100 -17.12 29.29 -22.02
C ILE A 100 -18.09 29.67 -23.12
N ALA A 101 -17.73 30.62 -23.95
CA ALA A 101 -18.57 31.15 -25.02
C ALA A 101 -17.87 31.08 -26.37
N ALA A 102 -18.51 30.51 -27.39
CA ALA A 102 -18.00 30.45 -28.77
C ALA A 102 -19.08 30.85 -29.75
N ASN A 103 -18.68 31.46 -30.85
CA ASN A 103 -19.61 31.86 -31.91
C ASN A 103 -20.35 30.65 -32.50
N GLY A 104 -21.68 30.72 -32.56
CA GLY A 104 -22.53 29.63 -33.04
C GLY A 104 -22.85 28.57 -31.96
N TYR A 105 -22.41 28.77 -30.71
CA TYR A 105 -22.65 27.85 -29.61
C TYR A 105 -23.47 28.49 -28.49
N ARG A 106 -24.19 27.65 -27.76
CA ARG A 106 -24.71 28.01 -26.45
C ARG A 106 -23.55 28.13 -25.47
N THR A 107 -23.57 29.19 -24.68
CA THR A 107 -22.61 29.37 -23.58
C THR A 107 -22.69 28.19 -22.63
N ALA A 108 -21.56 27.60 -22.32
CA ALA A 108 -21.41 26.56 -21.31
C ALA A 108 -20.83 27.13 -20.01
N THR A 109 -21.19 26.53 -18.91
CA THR A 109 -20.66 26.88 -17.58
C THR A 109 -20.12 25.66 -16.90
N VAL A 110 -18.98 25.83 -16.18
CA VAL A 110 -18.35 24.81 -15.36
C VAL A 110 -18.17 25.36 -13.94
N THR A 111 -18.60 24.63 -12.95
CA THR A 111 -18.32 24.96 -11.56
C THR A 111 -16.95 24.46 -11.20
N LEU A 112 -15.99 25.35 -10.98
CA LEU A 112 -14.69 25.04 -10.42
C LEU A 112 -14.78 25.08 -8.90
N THR A 113 -14.51 23.97 -8.23
CA THR A 113 -14.47 23.88 -6.76
C THR A 113 -13.05 23.62 -6.28
N GLN A 114 -12.56 24.48 -5.38
CA GLN A 114 -11.30 24.25 -4.69
C GLN A 114 -11.54 23.96 -3.21
N PHE A 115 -10.85 22.92 -2.71
CA PHE A 115 -11.07 22.42 -1.35
C PHE A 115 -10.39 23.29 -0.30
N SER A 116 -10.84 23.08 0.95
CA SER A 116 -10.22 23.64 2.13
C SER A 116 -8.86 22.99 2.40
N THR A 117 -7.97 23.74 3.04
CA THR A 117 -6.78 23.17 3.66
C THR A 117 -7.19 22.08 4.66
N PRO A 118 -6.54 20.90 4.68
CA PRO A 118 -6.73 19.94 5.74
C PRO A 118 -6.50 20.55 7.13
N PRO A 119 -7.06 19.98 8.21
CA PRO A 119 -6.75 20.42 9.55
C PRO A 119 -5.25 20.40 9.78
N ALA A 120 -4.74 21.37 10.57
CA ALA A 120 -3.31 21.51 10.87
C ALA A 120 -2.71 20.22 11.48
N GLU A 121 -3.53 19.44 12.20
CA GLU A 121 -3.18 18.13 12.75
C GLU A 121 -4.35 17.17 12.53
N ALA A 122 -4.10 16.09 11.77
CA ALA A 122 -5.06 15.03 11.54
C ALA A 122 -5.26 14.15 12.79
N ASN A 123 -6.36 13.42 12.88
CA ASN A 123 -6.51 12.41 13.92
C ASN A 123 -5.64 11.19 13.62
N HIS A 124 -5.58 10.79 12.34
CA HIS A 124 -4.78 9.67 11.89
C HIS A 124 -4.25 9.95 10.47
N THR A 125 -2.95 9.78 10.29
CA THR A 125 -2.31 9.76 8.98
C THR A 125 -1.81 8.35 8.68
N LEU A 126 -2.29 7.80 7.58
CA LEU A 126 -1.81 6.54 7.01
C LEU A 126 -0.74 6.85 5.96
N MET A 127 0.43 6.29 6.15
CA MET A 127 1.58 6.43 5.26
C MET A 127 1.79 5.15 4.47
N PHE A 128 1.89 5.23 3.13
CA PHE A 128 2.36 4.13 2.30
C PHE A 128 3.82 4.36 1.94
N LEU A 129 4.66 3.41 2.26
CA LEU A 129 6.06 3.36 1.85
C LEU A 129 6.21 2.29 0.76
N PHE A 130 6.15 2.70 -0.51
CA PHE A 130 6.33 1.83 -1.67
C PHE A 130 7.79 1.80 -2.08
N LEU A 131 8.49 0.71 -1.74
CA LEU A 131 9.91 0.54 -2.03
C LEU A 131 10.15 -0.31 -3.27
N GLY A 132 11.05 0.16 -4.13
CA GLY A 132 11.42 -0.49 -5.38
C GLY A 132 10.50 -0.14 -6.55
N THR A 133 10.88 -0.58 -7.75
CA THR A 133 10.18 -0.26 -9.00
C THR A 133 9.54 -1.47 -9.67
N SER A 134 9.98 -2.70 -9.35
CA SER A 134 9.49 -3.95 -9.96
C SER A 134 8.00 -4.20 -9.71
N LEU A 135 7.45 -3.69 -8.62
CA LEU A 135 6.04 -3.80 -8.25
C LEU A 135 5.20 -2.55 -8.58
N ASN A 136 5.75 -1.55 -9.28
CA ASN A 136 5.06 -0.27 -9.56
C ASN A 136 3.66 -0.42 -10.19
N ARG A 137 3.45 -1.46 -11.01
CA ARG A 137 2.11 -1.75 -11.55
C ARG A 137 1.11 -2.03 -10.42
N TYR A 138 1.51 -2.85 -9.45
CA TYR A 138 0.65 -3.21 -8.33
C TYR A 138 0.49 -2.06 -7.33
N PHE A 139 1.52 -1.24 -7.12
CA PHE A 139 1.42 -0.04 -6.27
C PHE A 139 0.39 0.96 -6.82
N LYS A 140 0.34 1.14 -8.15
CA LYS A 140 -0.70 1.96 -8.79
C LYS A 140 -2.10 1.37 -8.58
N ASP A 141 -2.24 0.05 -8.69
CA ASP A 141 -3.51 -0.63 -8.42
C ASP A 141 -3.89 -0.51 -6.93
N ASN A 142 -2.92 -0.60 -6.00
CA ASN A 142 -3.15 -0.41 -4.56
C ASN A 142 -3.62 1.03 -4.24
N LEU A 143 -3.01 2.06 -4.82
CA LEU A 143 -3.47 3.45 -4.66
C LEU A 143 -4.87 3.65 -5.26
N LYS A 144 -5.19 3.00 -6.37
CA LYS A 144 -6.53 3.03 -6.95
C LYS A 144 -7.56 2.33 -6.05
N ASP A 145 -7.24 1.19 -5.46
CA ASP A 145 -8.09 0.50 -4.49
C ASP A 145 -8.32 1.40 -3.25
N ALA A 146 -7.26 2.04 -2.74
CA ALA A 146 -7.34 3.01 -1.65
C ALA A 146 -8.24 4.21 -2.02
N SER A 147 -8.07 4.75 -3.23
CA SER A 147 -8.91 5.84 -3.75
C SER A 147 -10.40 5.45 -3.79
N THR A 148 -10.70 4.20 -4.12
CA THR A 148 -12.09 3.69 -4.13
C THR A 148 -12.69 3.70 -2.72
N ALA A 149 -11.93 3.27 -1.71
CA ALA A 149 -12.36 3.37 -0.31
C ALA A 149 -12.56 4.83 0.14
N ILE A 150 -11.62 5.71 -0.23
CA ILE A 150 -11.66 7.13 0.16
C ILE A 150 -12.91 7.83 -0.40
N LYS A 151 -13.36 7.47 -1.60
CA LYS A 151 -14.61 7.98 -2.21
C LYS A 151 -15.86 7.69 -1.36
N THR A 152 -15.83 6.71 -0.48
CA THR A 152 -16.93 6.45 0.46
C THR A 152 -16.97 7.40 1.66
N GLY A 153 -16.03 8.35 1.74
CA GLY A 153 -15.96 9.34 2.81
C GLY A 153 -15.24 8.88 4.08
N ILE A 154 -14.51 7.76 4.05
CA ILE A 154 -13.83 7.19 5.25
C ILE A 154 -12.78 8.11 5.88
N LEU A 155 -12.22 9.05 5.13
CA LEU A 155 -11.28 10.02 5.70
C LEU A 155 -11.97 11.02 6.63
N GLY A 156 -13.27 11.24 6.45
CA GLY A 156 -13.96 12.32 7.12
C GLY A 156 -13.26 13.66 6.86
N ASN A 157 -13.23 14.53 7.86
CA ASN A 157 -12.49 15.81 7.78
C ASN A 157 -11.15 15.78 8.51
N SER A 158 -10.74 14.63 9.06
CA SER A 158 -9.65 14.58 10.03
C SER A 158 -8.64 13.44 9.82
N ASN A 159 -8.77 12.66 8.77
CA ASN A 159 -7.82 11.60 8.45
C ASN A 159 -7.15 11.88 7.11
N ARG A 160 -5.91 11.42 6.96
CA ARG A 160 -5.10 11.66 5.75
C ARG A 160 -4.43 10.38 5.27
N VAL A 161 -4.19 10.31 3.97
CA VAL A 161 -3.44 9.23 3.32
C VAL A 161 -2.34 9.84 2.50
N VAL A 162 -1.10 9.63 2.91
CA VAL A 162 0.10 10.07 2.19
C VAL A 162 0.93 8.87 1.77
N PHE A 163 1.73 9.02 0.75
CA PHE A 163 2.57 7.93 0.26
C PHE A 163 3.89 8.43 -0.31
N PHE A 164 4.93 7.64 -0.11
CA PHE A 164 6.17 7.68 -0.87
C PHE A 164 6.10 6.64 -1.98
N ARG A 165 6.37 7.01 -3.22
CA ARG A 165 6.45 6.08 -4.35
C ARG A 165 7.63 6.38 -5.25
N GLN A 166 8.39 5.34 -5.56
CA GLN A 166 9.48 5.39 -6.51
C GLN A 166 8.94 5.19 -7.93
N ASP A 167 9.09 6.21 -8.80
CA ASP A 167 8.67 6.16 -10.20
C ASP A 167 9.69 5.45 -11.10
N SER A 168 10.99 5.61 -10.76
CA SER A 168 12.12 5.00 -11.45
C SER A 168 13.28 4.79 -10.48
N GLU A 169 14.37 4.20 -10.93
CA GLU A 169 15.58 4.02 -10.10
C GLU A 169 16.18 5.33 -9.56
N ALA A 170 15.90 6.46 -10.22
CA ALA A 170 16.47 7.76 -9.88
C ALA A 170 15.46 8.78 -9.36
N ARG A 171 14.17 8.47 -9.35
CA ARG A 171 13.11 9.42 -8.99
C ARG A 171 12.03 8.79 -8.17
N ALA A 172 11.62 9.51 -7.16
CA ALA A 172 10.46 9.21 -6.34
C ALA A 172 9.66 10.49 -6.07
N TYR A 173 8.54 10.37 -5.41
CA TYR A 173 7.78 11.51 -4.94
C TYR A 173 6.96 11.16 -3.70
N ILE A 174 6.63 12.18 -2.93
CA ILE A 174 5.60 12.13 -1.91
C ILE A 174 4.30 12.64 -2.51
N GLY A 175 3.23 11.88 -2.31
CA GLY A 175 1.90 12.24 -2.74
C GLY A 175 0.88 12.06 -1.63
N GLU A 176 -0.29 12.65 -1.84
CA GLU A 176 -1.45 12.53 -0.96
C GLU A 176 -2.66 12.09 -1.79
N LEU A 177 -3.49 11.23 -1.23
CA LEU A 177 -4.81 10.91 -1.76
C LEU A 177 -5.82 11.84 -1.11
N CYS A 178 -6.32 12.80 -1.90
CA CYS A 178 -7.28 13.81 -1.44
C CYS A 178 -8.68 13.47 -1.91
N TYR A 179 -9.62 13.43 -0.95
CA TYR A 179 -11.04 13.34 -1.28
C TYR A 179 -11.59 14.72 -1.67
N VAL A 180 -12.17 14.79 -2.87
CA VAL A 180 -12.52 16.03 -3.53
C VAL A 180 -13.89 15.90 -4.18
N GLY A 181 -14.95 16.34 -3.50
CA GLY A 181 -16.32 16.08 -3.93
C GLY A 181 -16.62 14.59 -3.89
N ASP A 182 -16.98 14.01 -5.02
CA ASP A 182 -17.20 12.57 -5.16
C ASP A 182 -15.98 11.84 -5.77
N GLU A 183 -14.83 12.53 -5.89
CA GLU A 183 -13.62 12.01 -6.48
C GLU A 183 -12.47 11.91 -5.45
N CYS A 184 -11.61 10.95 -5.65
CA CYS A 184 -10.32 10.89 -4.97
C CYS A 184 -9.22 11.19 -5.99
N VAL A 185 -8.42 12.20 -5.74
CA VAL A 185 -7.32 12.62 -6.60
C VAL A 185 -5.99 12.39 -5.92
N GLU A 186 -5.02 11.97 -6.71
CA GLU A 186 -3.61 11.90 -6.29
C GLU A 186 -2.98 13.28 -6.49
N GLN A 187 -2.48 13.85 -5.40
CA GLN A 187 -1.74 15.10 -5.42
C GLN A 187 -0.27 14.84 -5.14
N ARG A 188 0.63 15.31 -6.01
CA ARG A 188 2.07 15.30 -5.74
C ARG A 188 2.42 16.47 -4.84
N LEU A 189 3.08 16.18 -3.73
CA LEU A 189 3.52 17.15 -2.74
C LEU A 189 4.99 17.52 -2.94
N GLU A 190 5.85 16.53 -3.25
CA GLU A 190 7.27 16.73 -3.43
C GLU A 190 7.85 15.71 -4.41
N GLU A 191 8.73 16.17 -5.29
CA GLU A 191 9.54 15.34 -6.18
C GLU A 191 10.92 15.11 -5.54
N ILE A 192 11.37 13.86 -5.53
CA ILE A 192 12.61 13.44 -4.86
C ILE A 192 13.54 12.79 -5.89
N ASP A 193 14.76 13.31 -6.01
CA ASP A 193 15.83 12.65 -6.73
C ASP A 193 16.50 11.63 -5.81
N ILE A 194 16.43 10.34 -6.16
CA ILE A 194 17.05 9.27 -5.38
C ILE A 194 18.49 9.09 -5.86
N PRO A 195 19.52 9.38 -5.02
CA PRO A 195 20.88 9.09 -5.38
C PRO A 195 21.12 7.56 -5.41
N TYR A 196 21.61 7.06 -6.52
CA TYR A 196 22.21 5.71 -6.66
C TYR A 196 21.30 4.50 -6.61
N SER A 197 20.00 4.58 -6.86
CA SER A 197 19.11 3.40 -6.90
C SER A 197 19.15 2.50 -5.64
N LYS A 198 19.67 3.00 -4.52
CA LYS A 198 19.78 2.27 -3.26
C LYS A 198 18.94 2.92 -2.18
N VAL A 199 18.04 2.12 -1.62
CA VAL A 199 17.34 2.48 -0.39
C VAL A 199 18.30 2.31 0.79
N THR A 200 18.45 3.35 1.61
CA THR A 200 19.25 3.32 2.85
C THR A 200 18.37 3.64 4.06
N PRO A 201 18.79 3.27 5.28
CA PRO A 201 18.05 3.63 6.50
C PRO A 201 17.80 5.14 6.62
N GLU A 202 18.80 5.95 6.33
CA GLU A 202 18.74 7.41 6.41
C GLU A 202 17.70 7.99 5.44
N LEU A 203 17.66 7.50 4.19
CA LEU A 203 16.66 7.92 3.21
C LEU A 203 15.24 7.49 3.62
N VAL A 204 15.08 6.28 4.16
CA VAL A 204 13.77 5.81 4.62
C VAL A 204 13.30 6.63 5.82
N SER A 205 14.20 6.97 6.75
CA SER A 205 13.92 7.88 7.86
C SER A 205 13.43 9.23 7.35
N GLU A 206 14.15 9.83 6.39
CA GLU A 206 13.77 11.10 5.76
C GLU A 206 12.39 11.02 5.10
N TYR A 207 12.08 9.95 4.36
CA TYR A 207 10.78 9.80 3.70
C TYR A 207 9.63 9.66 4.69
N ILE A 208 9.82 8.94 5.79
CA ILE A 208 8.82 8.82 6.86
C ILE A 208 8.61 10.18 7.53
N ALA A 209 9.69 10.88 7.87
CA ALA A 209 9.63 12.21 8.47
C ALA A 209 8.93 13.23 7.55
N LEU A 210 9.27 13.27 6.25
CA LEU A 210 8.62 14.13 5.27
C LEU A 210 7.13 13.84 5.13
N MET A 211 6.72 12.57 5.08
CA MET A 211 5.30 12.21 5.05
C MET A 211 4.56 12.73 6.30
N ALA A 212 5.19 12.67 7.48
CA ALA A 212 4.62 13.22 8.71
C ALA A 212 4.59 14.76 8.70
N GLU A 213 5.60 15.42 8.13
CA GLU A 213 5.64 16.87 7.98
C GLU A 213 4.52 17.38 7.07
N TYR A 214 4.29 16.71 5.93
CA TYR A 214 3.18 17.06 5.02
C TYR A 214 1.81 16.74 5.60
N ALA A 215 1.71 15.73 6.46
CA ALA A 215 0.45 15.27 7.04
C ALA A 215 0.56 15.05 8.55
N PRO A 216 0.76 16.10 9.36
CA PRO A 216 0.84 16.00 10.81
C PRO A 216 -0.41 15.37 11.40
N ALA A 217 -0.23 14.45 12.37
CA ALA A 217 -1.35 13.73 12.99
C ALA A 217 -1.04 13.32 14.43
N LYS A 218 -2.12 13.04 15.19
CA LYS A 218 -2.02 12.47 16.55
C LYS A 218 -1.59 11.01 16.54
N ARG A 219 -1.83 10.31 15.43
CA ARG A 219 -1.54 8.90 15.24
C ARG A 219 -1.03 8.64 13.83
N TYR A 220 -0.09 7.73 13.71
CA TYR A 220 0.46 7.32 12.43
C TYR A 220 0.41 5.81 12.26
N GLY A 221 0.00 5.38 11.06
CA GLY A 221 0.15 4.01 10.60
C GLY A 221 1.05 3.94 9.39
N LEU A 222 1.91 2.93 9.32
CA LEU A 222 2.82 2.72 8.20
C LEU A 222 2.46 1.44 7.45
N ILE A 223 2.24 1.55 6.15
CA ILE A 223 2.17 0.41 5.24
C ILE A 223 3.51 0.27 4.53
N CYS A 224 4.27 -0.76 4.89
CA CYS A 224 5.49 -1.14 4.18
C CYS A 224 5.11 -2.06 3.02
N ALA A 225 5.09 -1.53 1.80
CA ALA A 225 4.73 -2.27 0.60
C ALA A 225 5.94 -2.43 -0.31
N GLY A 226 6.23 -3.68 -0.63
CA GLY A 226 7.40 -4.04 -1.43
C GLY A 226 7.60 -5.55 -1.44
N HIS A 227 8.81 -5.97 -1.74
CA HIS A 227 9.20 -7.35 -1.54
C HIS A 227 9.62 -7.60 -0.10
N GLY A 228 9.29 -8.79 0.44
CA GLY A 228 9.63 -9.22 1.79
C GLY A 228 10.48 -10.49 1.81
N GLN A 229 11.36 -10.57 2.80
CA GLN A 229 12.25 -11.71 3.05
C GLN A 229 12.41 -12.00 4.55
N ALA A 230 11.49 -11.48 5.37
CA ALA A 230 11.59 -11.48 6.83
C ALA A 230 12.94 -10.91 7.32
N TRP A 231 13.54 -11.55 8.31
CA TRP A 231 14.81 -11.17 8.93
C TRP A 231 16.04 -11.43 8.06
N ILE A 232 15.94 -12.21 6.96
CA ILE A 232 17.11 -12.67 6.17
C ILE A 232 17.86 -11.45 5.62
N PRO A 233 19.16 -11.26 5.97
CA PRO A 233 19.92 -10.09 5.56
C PRO A 233 20.14 -10.05 4.04
N ARG A 234 20.05 -8.85 3.46
CA ARG A 234 20.35 -8.64 2.03
C ARG A 234 21.76 -9.08 1.64
N GLU A 235 22.72 -8.95 2.54
CA GLU A 235 24.12 -9.34 2.31
C GLU A 235 24.28 -10.83 2.02
N VAL A 236 23.43 -11.67 2.63
CA VAL A 236 23.38 -13.11 2.39
C VAL A 236 22.69 -13.38 1.04
N LEU A 237 21.62 -12.67 0.74
CA LEU A 237 20.84 -12.86 -0.47
C LEU A 237 21.50 -12.29 -1.73
N ASP A 238 22.33 -11.26 -1.59
CA ASP A 238 23.05 -10.63 -2.70
C ASP A 238 24.41 -11.28 -3.00
N ASN A 239 24.84 -12.23 -2.15
CA ASN A 239 26.13 -12.90 -2.29
C ASN A 239 25.97 -14.28 -2.95
N ASP A 240 26.10 -14.34 -4.26
CA ASP A 240 26.04 -15.57 -5.05
C ASP A 240 27.01 -16.66 -4.54
N ALA A 241 28.10 -16.29 -3.85
CA ALA A 241 29.07 -17.22 -3.28
C ALA A 241 28.55 -17.91 -1.99
N ASP A 242 27.68 -17.26 -1.22
CA ASP A 242 27.09 -17.87 -0.02
C ASP A 242 25.89 -18.74 -0.40
N ILE A 243 25.14 -18.39 -1.43
CA ILE A 243 24.16 -19.27 -2.06
C ILE A 243 24.83 -20.55 -2.58
N ALA A 244 25.99 -20.43 -3.22
CA ALA A 244 26.79 -21.57 -3.68
C ALA A 244 27.34 -22.45 -2.54
N LYS A 245 27.60 -21.88 -1.34
CA LYS A 245 28.07 -22.63 -0.15
C LYS A 245 26.98 -23.47 0.51
N LEU A 246 25.71 -23.22 0.20
CA LEU A 246 24.60 -24.07 0.65
C LEU A 246 24.63 -25.47 0.02
N SER A 247 25.72 -25.83 -0.69
CA SER A 247 25.91 -27.12 -1.40
C SER A 247 24.76 -27.50 -2.32
N MET A 248 24.07 -26.50 -2.85
CA MET A 248 22.93 -26.69 -3.71
C MET A 248 23.32 -26.42 -5.17
N ASP A 249 23.08 -27.37 -6.05
CA ASP A 249 23.13 -27.18 -7.51
C ASP A 249 21.98 -26.29 -8.02
N TYR A 250 21.44 -25.40 -7.13
CA TYR A 250 20.19 -24.70 -7.42
C TYR A 250 20.02 -23.47 -6.49
N ASP A 251 19.69 -22.33 -7.09
CA ASP A 251 19.32 -21.11 -6.35
C ASP A 251 17.89 -21.30 -5.79
N PRO A 252 17.69 -21.29 -4.45
CA PRO A 252 16.38 -21.47 -3.85
C PRO A 252 15.40 -20.33 -4.18
N TRP A 253 15.89 -19.17 -4.62
CA TRP A 253 15.10 -17.98 -4.92
C TRP A 253 14.74 -17.82 -6.41
N ILE A 254 15.02 -18.81 -7.25
CA ILE A 254 14.55 -18.81 -8.64
C ILE A 254 13.07 -19.17 -8.67
N GLN A 255 12.27 -18.31 -9.26
CA GLN A 255 10.85 -18.55 -9.47
C GLN A 255 10.63 -19.67 -10.48
N ALA A 256 9.62 -20.52 -10.24
CA ALA A 256 9.22 -21.53 -11.16
C ALA A 256 8.68 -20.92 -12.47
N ALA A 257 8.91 -21.59 -13.60
CA ALA A 257 8.40 -21.14 -14.89
C ALA A 257 6.86 -21.07 -14.87
N GLY A 258 6.30 -19.91 -15.20
CA GLY A 258 4.85 -19.69 -15.22
C GLY A 258 4.24 -19.42 -13.83
N ALA A 259 5.08 -19.18 -12.81
CA ALA A 259 4.60 -18.82 -11.49
C ALA A 259 3.84 -17.48 -11.50
N GLU A 260 2.81 -17.39 -10.66
CA GLU A 260 2.14 -16.13 -10.37
C GLU A 260 3.10 -15.17 -9.64
N THR A 261 2.94 -13.89 -9.87
CA THR A 261 3.77 -12.87 -9.19
C THR A 261 3.40 -12.79 -7.73
N THR A 262 4.41 -12.96 -6.86
CA THR A 262 4.32 -12.72 -5.42
C THR A 262 5.20 -11.53 -5.01
N ARG A 263 5.07 -11.09 -3.76
CA ARG A 263 5.91 -10.03 -3.16
C ARG A 263 7.06 -10.62 -2.36
N ALA A 264 7.62 -11.74 -2.81
CA ALA A 264 8.79 -12.33 -2.20
C ALA A 264 10.07 -11.91 -2.94
N TYR A 265 11.15 -11.80 -2.21
CA TYR A 265 12.52 -11.65 -2.68
C TYR A 265 12.74 -10.55 -3.73
N GLY A 266 12.92 -9.33 -3.28
CA GLY A 266 12.95 -8.12 -4.08
C GLY A 266 14.20 -7.85 -4.91
N GLU A 267 14.13 -6.77 -5.67
CA GLU A 267 15.20 -6.25 -6.51
C GLU A 267 16.40 -5.77 -5.68
N LYS A 268 17.61 -6.02 -6.17
CA LYS A 268 18.84 -5.49 -5.60
C LYS A 268 18.74 -3.96 -5.51
N GLY A 269 19.12 -3.39 -4.36
CA GLY A 269 19.08 -1.93 -4.14
C GLY A 269 17.80 -1.39 -3.53
N ALA A 270 16.67 -2.13 -3.56
CA ALA A 270 15.44 -1.77 -2.86
C ALA A 270 15.23 -2.54 -1.54
N ARG A 271 16.21 -3.35 -1.12
CA ARG A 271 16.16 -4.14 0.11
C ARG A 271 16.69 -3.36 1.30
N LEU A 272 15.95 -3.41 2.39
CA LEU A 272 16.34 -2.90 3.69
C LEU A 272 16.31 -4.06 4.70
N ASN A 273 17.35 -4.23 5.50
CA ASN A 273 17.35 -5.20 6.59
C ASN A 273 16.38 -4.75 7.69
N ILE A 274 15.78 -5.68 8.41
CA ILE A 274 14.80 -5.34 9.45
C ILE A 274 15.38 -4.46 10.57
N PRO A 275 16.60 -4.70 11.09
CA PRO A 275 17.20 -3.77 12.04
C PRO A 275 17.41 -2.35 11.46
N GLU A 276 17.73 -2.24 10.17
CA GLU A 276 17.86 -0.94 9.49
C GLU A 276 16.50 -0.24 9.35
N LEU A 277 15.40 -0.99 9.09
CA LEU A 277 14.05 -0.44 9.08
C LEU A 277 13.66 0.06 10.48
N ALA A 278 13.96 -0.70 11.53
CA ALA A 278 13.73 -0.28 12.91
C ALA A 278 14.47 1.04 13.21
N THR A 279 15.76 1.12 12.86
CA THR A 279 16.57 2.33 13.01
C THR A 279 15.98 3.51 12.21
N ALA A 280 15.58 3.29 10.97
CA ALA A 280 14.99 4.34 10.14
C ALA A 280 13.69 4.91 10.74
N ILE A 281 12.83 4.04 11.30
CA ILE A 281 11.60 4.47 11.98
C ILE A 281 11.95 5.25 13.26
N GLU A 282 12.89 4.77 14.07
CA GLU A 282 13.31 5.45 15.28
C GLU A 282 13.90 6.84 14.98
N GLU A 283 14.80 6.93 14.00
CA GLU A 283 15.45 8.19 13.60
C GLU A 283 14.49 9.17 12.90
N SER A 284 13.37 8.71 12.36
CA SER A 284 12.33 9.60 11.81
C SER A 284 11.58 10.39 12.89
N GLU A 285 11.72 10.02 14.17
CA GLU A 285 10.99 10.57 15.31
C GLU A 285 9.45 10.45 15.19
N VAL A 286 8.94 9.62 14.28
CA VAL A 286 7.51 9.38 14.07
C VAL A 286 7.06 8.17 14.89
N ALA A 287 6.21 8.41 15.90
CA ALA A 287 5.64 7.35 16.71
C ALA A 287 4.56 6.58 15.93
N LEU A 288 4.89 5.36 15.50
CA LEU A 288 3.97 4.51 14.76
C LEU A 288 3.06 3.71 15.71
N ASP A 289 1.74 3.78 15.47
CA ASP A 289 0.78 2.94 16.18
C ASP A 289 0.77 1.52 15.62
N TYR A 290 0.93 1.37 14.31
CA TYR A 290 1.03 0.06 13.67
C TYR A 290 1.88 0.10 12.39
N ILE A 291 2.39 -1.09 12.03
CA ILE A 291 2.97 -1.38 10.72
C ILE A 291 2.14 -2.47 10.06
N LEU A 292 1.65 -2.23 8.84
CA LEU A 292 1.08 -3.24 7.97
C LEU A 292 2.09 -3.58 6.88
N PHE A 293 2.53 -4.84 6.85
CA PHE A 293 3.42 -5.32 5.80
C PHE A 293 2.64 -5.86 4.61
N ASP A 294 2.65 -5.13 3.52
CA ASP A 294 2.19 -5.60 2.22
C ASP A 294 3.40 -6.21 1.47
N ALA A 295 4.00 -7.20 2.11
CA ALA A 295 5.22 -7.89 1.74
C ALA A 295 5.20 -9.35 2.26
N CYS A 296 5.92 -10.25 1.61
CA CYS A 296 5.95 -11.68 1.96
C CYS A 296 6.72 -11.97 3.24
N PHE A 297 6.32 -13.01 3.99
CA PHE A 297 7.04 -13.60 5.14
C PHE A 297 7.19 -12.73 6.38
N MET A 298 6.55 -11.56 6.42
CA MET A 298 6.81 -10.58 7.48
C MET A 298 6.18 -10.93 8.83
N SER A 299 5.25 -11.91 8.90
CA SER A 299 4.78 -12.48 10.18
C SER A 299 5.76 -13.52 10.69
N ASN A 300 6.90 -13.06 11.15
CA ASN A 300 8.05 -13.83 11.59
C ASN A 300 8.55 -13.26 12.92
N ILE A 301 8.91 -14.12 13.88
CA ILE A 301 9.22 -13.67 15.26
C ILE A 301 10.52 -12.88 15.33
N GLU A 302 11.53 -13.24 14.54
CA GLU A 302 12.80 -12.54 14.44
C GLU A 302 12.56 -11.10 13.93
N THR A 303 11.72 -10.94 12.90
CA THR A 303 11.29 -9.65 12.37
C THR A 303 10.51 -8.83 13.40
N ALA A 304 9.54 -9.45 14.06
CA ALA A 304 8.71 -8.78 15.04
C ALA A 304 9.50 -8.34 16.28
N TYR A 305 10.52 -9.13 16.67
CA TYR A 305 11.38 -8.81 17.80
C TYR A 305 12.24 -7.56 17.53
N ASP A 306 12.78 -7.41 16.33
CA ASP A 306 13.55 -6.22 15.95
C ASP A 306 12.67 -4.95 15.90
N LEU A 307 11.40 -5.08 15.48
CA LEU A 307 10.47 -3.95 15.35
C LEU A 307 9.67 -3.62 16.62
N ARG A 308 9.79 -4.43 17.70
CA ARG A 308 8.92 -4.33 18.89
C ARG A 308 8.93 -2.98 19.62
N ASN A 309 9.99 -2.19 19.45
CA ASN A 309 10.15 -0.90 20.13
C ASN A 309 9.70 0.31 19.26
N VAL A 310 9.43 0.08 17.97
CA VAL A 310 9.12 1.16 17.02
C VAL A 310 7.66 1.17 16.55
N THR A 311 6.87 0.19 17.00
CA THR A 311 5.43 0.12 16.71
C THR A 311 4.69 -0.68 17.77
N ASN A 312 3.38 -0.43 17.93
CA ASN A 312 2.54 -1.20 18.87
C ASN A 312 1.98 -2.48 18.24
N TYR A 313 1.71 -2.47 16.94
CA TYR A 313 1.09 -3.61 16.25
C TYR A 313 1.75 -3.88 14.90
N ILE A 314 1.80 -5.16 14.52
CA ILE A 314 2.20 -5.60 13.17
C ILE A 314 1.07 -6.43 12.57
N ILE A 315 0.66 -6.07 11.33
CA ILE A 315 -0.24 -6.88 10.50
C ILE A 315 0.60 -7.45 9.36
N ALA A 316 0.74 -8.77 9.28
CA ALA A 316 1.64 -9.40 8.33
C ALA A 316 1.23 -10.83 7.97
N SER A 317 1.72 -11.32 6.83
CA SER A 317 1.57 -12.72 6.38
C SER A 317 2.81 -13.53 6.74
N PRO A 318 2.66 -14.80 7.20
CA PRO A 318 3.79 -15.71 7.42
C PRO A 318 4.30 -16.34 6.13
N CYS A 319 3.54 -16.26 5.03
CA CYS A 319 3.88 -16.84 3.73
C CYS A 319 3.97 -15.77 2.64
N GLU A 320 4.21 -16.20 1.41
CA GLU A 320 4.14 -15.30 0.26
C GLU A 320 2.74 -14.69 0.13
N ILE A 321 2.68 -13.41 -0.22
CA ILE A 321 1.46 -12.73 -0.65
C ILE A 321 1.50 -12.49 -2.16
N MET A 322 0.30 -12.52 -2.78
CA MET A 322 0.19 -12.32 -4.22
C MET A 322 0.62 -10.90 -4.62
N GLY A 323 1.08 -10.73 -5.84
CA GLY A 323 1.52 -9.43 -6.36
C GLY A 323 0.49 -8.31 -6.18
N LYS A 324 -0.82 -8.62 -6.23
CA LYS A 324 -1.89 -7.66 -5.95
C LYS A 324 -1.79 -7.05 -4.55
N GLY A 325 -1.30 -7.80 -3.54
CA GLY A 325 -1.17 -7.33 -2.16
C GLY A 325 -2.50 -7.21 -1.43
N PHE A 326 -2.59 -6.24 -0.52
CA PHE A 326 -3.80 -5.99 0.26
C PHE A 326 -4.93 -5.37 -0.59
N PRO A 327 -6.19 -5.76 -0.33
CA PRO A 327 -7.38 -5.18 -0.95
C PRO A 327 -7.74 -3.87 -0.23
N TYR A 328 -7.06 -2.75 -0.53
CA TYR A 328 -7.18 -1.51 0.23
C TYR A 328 -8.58 -0.90 0.24
N GLU A 329 -9.39 -1.14 -0.80
CA GLU A 329 -10.80 -0.78 -0.80
C GLU A 329 -11.56 -1.37 0.42
N ARG A 330 -11.13 -2.57 0.89
CA ARG A 330 -11.76 -3.27 2.00
C ARG A 330 -11.02 -3.12 3.31
N THR A 331 -9.71 -2.85 3.25
CA THR A 331 -8.85 -2.78 4.44
C THR A 331 -8.90 -1.39 5.09
N LEU A 332 -8.91 -0.32 4.29
CA LEU A 332 -8.86 1.04 4.80
C LEU A 332 -10.00 1.39 5.78
N PRO A 333 -11.26 0.97 5.55
CA PRO A 333 -12.35 1.26 6.49
C PRO A 333 -12.09 0.79 7.93
N TYR A 334 -11.29 -0.28 8.12
CA TYR A 334 -10.91 -0.77 9.44
C TYR A 334 -9.74 0.00 10.06
N LEU A 335 -8.88 0.60 9.24
CA LEU A 335 -7.73 1.38 9.70
C LEU A 335 -8.13 2.80 10.11
N PHE A 336 -9.20 3.36 9.50
CA PHE A 336 -9.75 4.67 9.86
C PHE A 336 -10.96 4.47 10.76
N ALA A 337 -10.75 4.64 12.06
CA ALA A 337 -11.85 4.64 13.01
C ALA A 337 -12.65 5.95 12.89
N GLU A 338 -13.98 5.87 13.07
CA GLU A 338 -14.81 7.05 13.32
C GLU A 338 -14.35 7.78 14.59
N GLU A 339 -14.65 9.07 14.70
CA GLU A 339 -14.27 9.90 15.83
C GLU A 339 -14.68 9.24 17.15
N GLY A 340 -13.70 8.94 18.01
CA GLY A 340 -13.89 8.31 19.30
C GLY A 340 -13.84 6.77 19.33
N ASN A 341 -13.73 6.08 18.20
CA ASN A 341 -13.54 4.63 18.12
C ASN A 341 -12.06 4.26 17.95
N ALA A 342 -11.67 3.10 18.47
CA ALA A 342 -10.34 2.55 18.23
C ALA A 342 -10.24 1.96 16.83
N THR A 343 -9.05 2.02 16.20
CA THR A 343 -8.77 1.31 14.94
C THR A 343 -9.01 -0.19 15.12
N ASP A 344 -9.68 -0.82 14.15
CA ASP A 344 -9.94 -2.27 14.14
C ASP A 344 -8.85 -3.00 13.33
N TYR A 345 -7.68 -3.22 13.95
CA TYR A 345 -6.57 -3.95 13.32
C TYR A 345 -6.93 -5.40 13.00
N ALA A 346 -7.77 -6.04 13.82
CA ALA A 346 -8.22 -7.42 13.58
C ALA A 346 -9.16 -7.47 12.36
N GLY A 347 -10.04 -6.48 12.21
CA GLY A 347 -10.87 -6.31 11.02
C GLY A 347 -10.04 -6.07 9.78
N ALA A 348 -8.98 -5.25 9.85
CA ALA A 348 -8.06 -5.03 8.75
C ALA A 348 -7.36 -6.33 8.30
N ALA A 349 -6.82 -7.10 9.25
CA ALA A 349 -6.22 -8.42 8.95
C ALA A 349 -7.27 -9.38 8.35
N LYS A 350 -8.46 -9.45 8.94
CA LYS A 350 -9.56 -10.31 8.46
C LYS A 350 -10.02 -9.92 7.05
N SER A 351 -10.02 -8.63 6.69
CA SER A 351 -10.42 -8.16 5.36
C SER A 351 -9.53 -8.72 4.26
N TYR A 352 -8.21 -8.80 4.50
CA TYR A 352 -7.25 -9.45 3.61
C TYR A 352 -7.61 -10.93 3.38
N HIS A 353 -7.80 -11.68 4.47
CA HIS A 353 -8.17 -13.10 4.40
C HIS A 353 -9.48 -13.32 3.63
N LEU A 354 -10.53 -12.54 3.94
CA LEU A 354 -11.83 -12.66 3.28
C LEU A 354 -11.76 -12.40 1.79
N TYR A 355 -10.98 -11.39 1.37
CA TYR A 355 -10.79 -11.09 -0.04
C TYR A 355 -10.18 -12.28 -0.80
N TYR A 356 -9.10 -12.87 -0.28
CA TYR A 356 -8.45 -14.00 -0.91
C TYR A 356 -9.29 -15.29 -0.85
N ARG A 357 -10.13 -15.42 0.15
CA ARG A 357 -11.07 -16.55 0.27
C ARG A 357 -12.21 -16.46 -0.74
N ASP A 358 -12.84 -15.30 -0.86
CA ASP A 358 -14.16 -15.15 -1.46
C ASP A 358 -14.15 -14.46 -2.84
N GLU A 359 -13.17 -13.60 -3.14
CA GLU A 359 -13.23 -12.69 -4.28
C GLU A 359 -12.04 -12.77 -5.22
N TYR A 360 -10.89 -13.22 -4.75
CA TYR A 360 -9.73 -13.38 -5.62
C TYR A 360 -10.01 -14.43 -6.68
N SER A 361 -9.83 -14.06 -7.96
CA SER A 361 -10.31 -14.85 -9.10
C SER A 361 -9.50 -16.14 -9.36
N SER A 362 -8.25 -16.23 -8.87
CA SER A 362 -7.42 -17.42 -9.02
C SER A 362 -7.57 -18.36 -7.82
N ASN A 363 -7.56 -19.66 -8.09
CA ASN A 363 -7.47 -20.69 -7.05
C ASN A 363 -6.04 -20.84 -6.51
N ILE A 364 -5.04 -20.34 -7.24
CA ILE A 364 -3.64 -20.26 -6.81
C ILE A 364 -3.50 -18.97 -6.04
N ARG A 365 -3.41 -19.06 -4.70
CA ARG A 365 -3.47 -17.89 -3.83
C ARG A 365 -2.95 -18.15 -2.43
N SER A 366 -2.54 -17.09 -1.75
CA SER A 366 -2.28 -17.04 -0.32
C SER A 366 -3.26 -16.08 0.36
N GLY A 367 -3.74 -16.42 1.54
CA GLY A 367 -4.68 -15.58 2.31
C GLY A 367 -4.48 -15.75 3.81
N SER A 368 -3.27 -16.17 4.22
CA SER A 368 -2.88 -16.27 5.62
C SER A 368 -2.36 -14.94 6.11
N ILE A 369 -2.78 -14.54 7.31
CA ILE A 369 -2.47 -13.22 7.90
C ILE A 369 -2.55 -13.31 9.42
N ALA A 370 -1.73 -12.54 10.12
CA ALA A 370 -1.78 -12.40 11.56
C ALA A 370 -1.67 -10.92 12.00
N LEU A 371 -2.20 -10.64 13.18
CA LEU A 371 -2.03 -9.40 13.92
C LEU A 371 -1.23 -9.70 15.18
N ILE A 372 -0.05 -9.08 15.28
CA ILE A 372 0.91 -9.24 16.37
C ILE A 372 0.85 -7.99 17.25
N ASN A 373 0.72 -8.18 18.55
CA ASN A 373 0.88 -7.14 19.54
C ASN A 373 2.33 -7.05 19.98
N CYS A 374 3.02 -6.00 19.53
CA CYS A 374 4.45 -5.80 19.78
C CYS A 374 4.77 -5.56 21.25
N THR A 375 3.82 -5.04 22.05
CA THR A 375 4.01 -4.81 23.49
C THR A 375 4.15 -6.12 24.29
N GLU A 376 3.74 -7.26 23.72
CA GLU A 376 3.81 -8.59 24.31
C GLU A 376 5.03 -9.42 23.87
N ILE A 377 5.83 -8.92 22.90
CA ILE A 377 6.94 -9.67 22.31
C ILE A 377 8.07 -9.91 23.30
N GLU A 378 8.42 -8.93 24.13
CA GLU A 378 9.45 -9.10 25.18
C GLU A 378 9.10 -10.23 26.16
N ALA A 379 7.81 -10.27 26.59
CA ALA A 379 7.33 -11.35 27.45
C ALA A 379 7.31 -12.70 26.72
N LEU A 380 7.01 -12.72 25.42
CA LEU A 380 7.05 -13.92 24.58
C LEU A 380 8.50 -14.43 24.43
N ALA A 381 9.47 -13.54 24.19
CA ALA A 381 10.88 -13.88 24.13
C ALA A 381 11.37 -14.52 25.43
N LYS A 382 10.98 -13.94 26.57
CA LYS A 382 11.30 -14.51 27.89
C LYS A 382 10.68 -15.89 28.12
N ALA A 383 9.43 -16.08 27.69
CA ALA A 383 8.76 -17.38 27.79
C ALA A 383 9.41 -18.42 26.88
N THR A 384 9.84 -18.02 25.65
CA THR A 384 10.56 -18.88 24.72
C THR A 384 11.92 -19.28 25.29
N LYS A 385 12.70 -18.33 25.84
CA LYS A 385 14.00 -18.62 26.48
C LYS A 385 13.85 -19.69 27.56
N ARG A 386 12.84 -19.60 28.42
CA ARG A 386 12.58 -20.59 29.47
C ARG A 386 12.31 -21.99 28.88
N VAL A 387 11.60 -22.10 27.74
CA VAL A 387 11.41 -23.39 27.07
C VAL A 387 12.72 -23.89 26.49
N VAL A 388 13.51 -23.03 25.84
CA VAL A 388 14.77 -23.39 25.18
C VAL A 388 15.85 -23.87 26.18
N GLU A 389 15.88 -23.35 27.41
CA GLU A 389 16.79 -23.78 28.47
C GLU A 389 16.71 -25.29 28.81
N SER A 390 15.56 -25.91 28.54
CA SER A 390 15.34 -27.34 28.77
C SER A 390 14.87 -28.09 27.51
N ALA A 391 15.00 -27.48 26.31
CA ALA A 391 14.52 -28.04 25.07
C ALA A 391 15.21 -29.34 24.68
N THR A 392 14.49 -30.24 24.02
CA THR A 392 15.09 -31.43 23.41
C THR A 392 15.56 -31.10 21.98
N GLU A 393 16.71 -31.68 21.61
CA GLU A 393 17.21 -31.72 20.23
C GLU A 393 16.68 -32.95 19.46
N ASP A 394 16.03 -33.89 20.15
CA ASP A 394 15.49 -35.12 19.55
C ASP A 394 14.08 -34.86 18.98
N TYR A 395 14.04 -34.17 17.86
CA TYR A 395 12.79 -33.95 17.10
C TYR A 395 13.05 -34.00 15.59
N ASN A 396 12.02 -34.24 14.81
CA ASN A 396 12.11 -34.31 13.37
C ASN A 396 11.65 -33.01 12.71
N ALA A 397 12.60 -32.16 12.31
CA ALA A 397 12.33 -30.88 11.66
C ALA A 397 11.47 -31.02 10.37
N SER A 398 11.58 -32.14 9.63
CA SER A 398 10.78 -32.36 8.40
C SER A 398 9.29 -32.55 8.65
N LYS A 399 8.85 -32.64 9.91
CA LYS A 399 7.44 -32.68 10.31
C LYS A 399 6.88 -31.34 10.74
N LEU A 400 7.73 -30.32 10.82
CA LEU A 400 7.26 -28.98 11.13
C LEU A 400 6.56 -28.37 9.92
N GLN A 401 5.49 -27.64 10.18
CA GLN A 401 4.82 -26.84 9.15
C GLN A 401 5.77 -25.73 8.68
N THR A 402 5.94 -25.64 7.35
CA THR A 402 6.74 -24.58 6.70
C THR A 402 5.82 -23.68 5.89
N TYR A 403 6.29 -22.44 5.61
CA TYR A 403 5.48 -21.42 4.94
C TYR A 403 6.08 -20.91 3.63
N GLU A 404 6.99 -21.69 3.05
CA GLU A 404 7.57 -21.48 1.72
C GLU A 404 7.70 -22.83 0.97
N GLY A 405 7.82 -22.76 -0.35
CA GLY A 405 7.91 -23.96 -1.22
C GLY A 405 9.34 -24.40 -1.52
N GLN A 406 10.32 -23.97 -0.77
CA GLN A 406 11.73 -24.24 -1.02
C GLN A 406 12.14 -25.64 -0.49
N ARG A 407 13.28 -26.15 -0.96
CA ARG A 407 13.81 -27.46 -0.52
C ARG A 407 14.52 -27.39 0.82
N VAL A 408 15.14 -26.25 1.11
CA VAL A 408 15.73 -25.94 2.40
C VAL A 408 14.85 -24.87 3.02
N HIS A 409 14.28 -25.22 4.14
CA HIS A 409 13.25 -24.39 4.75
C HIS A 409 13.82 -23.28 5.61
N HIS A 410 13.13 -22.14 5.64
CA HIS A 410 13.51 -20.93 6.36
C HIS A 410 12.49 -20.54 7.42
N PHE A 411 11.22 -20.85 7.18
CA PHE A 411 10.11 -20.33 7.97
C PHE A 411 9.22 -21.47 8.46
N TYR A 412 9.40 -21.85 9.71
CA TYR A 412 8.63 -22.89 10.42
C TYR A 412 7.55 -22.26 11.28
N ASP A 413 6.44 -22.98 11.54
CA ASP A 413 5.43 -22.53 12.50
C ASP A 413 6.04 -22.42 13.90
N PHE A 414 6.03 -21.20 14.44
CA PHE A 414 6.68 -20.90 15.71
C PHE A 414 6.05 -21.64 16.89
N GLY A 415 4.71 -21.64 16.95
CA GLY A 415 4.00 -22.35 18.02
C GLY A 415 4.24 -23.86 17.95
N GLN A 416 4.22 -24.46 16.75
CA GLN A 416 4.49 -25.89 16.60
C GLN A 416 5.91 -26.24 17.00
N TRP A 417 6.89 -25.46 16.55
CA TRP A 417 8.29 -25.72 16.89
C TRP A 417 8.51 -25.73 18.41
N VAL A 418 8.02 -24.69 19.12
CA VAL A 418 8.15 -24.62 20.59
C VAL A 418 7.46 -25.79 21.27
N ASN A 419 6.25 -26.18 20.82
CA ASN A 419 5.54 -27.34 21.38
C ASN A 419 6.28 -28.67 21.17
N VAL A 420 7.05 -28.80 20.08
CA VAL A 420 7.80 -30.03 19.77
C VAL A 420 9.09 -30.12 20.59
N VAL A 421 9.78 -29.00 20.84
CA VAL A 421 11.06 -29.00 21.56
C VAL A 421 10.90 -28.94 23.08
N ALA A 422 9.76 -28.52 23.59
CA ALA A 422 9.53 -28.33 25.02
C ALA A 422 9.53 -29.65 25.80
N THR A 423 10.26 -29.68 26.91
CA THR A 423 10.30 -30.81 27.86
C THR A 423 9.72 -30.42 29.23
N ASP A 424 9.60 -29.11 29.53
CA ASP A 424 8.98 -28.55 30.74
C ASP A 424 7.55 -28.13 30.42
N GLU A 425 6.55 -28.86 30.95
CA GLU A 425 5.12 -28.58 30.73
C GLU A 425 4.68 -27.21 31.26
N GLU A 426 5.29 -26.72 32.34
CA GLU A 426 4.95 -25.43 32.94
C GLU A 426 5.50 -24.28 32.08
N ALA A 427 6.73 -24.41 31.57
CA ALA A 427 7.31 -23.47 30.62
C ALA A 427 6.50 -23.43 29.32
N LEU A 428 6.13 -24.60 28.78
CA LEU A 428 5.30 -24.72 27.59
C LEU A 428 3.93 -24.06 27.75
N LYS A 429 3.27 -24.30 28.90
CA LYS A 429 1.97 -23.66 29.18
C LYS A 429 2.10 -22.14 29.23
N ALA A 430 3.13 -21.60 29.91
CA ALA A 430 3.39 -20.17 29.99
C ALA A 430 3.68 -19.57 28.60
N PHE A 431 4.43 -20.28 27.77
CA PHE A 431 4.68 -19.87 26.38
C PHE A 431 3.38 -19.79 25.57
N ASN A 432 2.55 -20.84 25.60
CA ASN A 432 1.32 -20.87 24.81
C ASN A 432 0.34 -19.75 25.24
N GLU A 433 0.19 -19.50 26.54
CA GLU A 433 -0.61 -18.38 27.03
C GLU A 433 -0.07 -17.01 26.59
N GLN A 434 1.27 -16.87 26.51
CA GLN A 434 1.89 -15.64 26.05
C GLN A 434 1.80 -15.47 24.53
N LEU A 435 1.92 -16.56 23.76
CA LEU A 435 1.73 -16.54 22.32
C LEU A 435 0.31 -16.06 21.95
N GLU A 436 -0.72 -16.52 22.68
CA GLU A 436 -2.10 -16.06 22.50
C GLU A 436 -2.29 -14.56 22.78
N ARG A 437 -1.54 -14.00 23.75
CA ARG A 437 -1.55 -12.55 24.02
C ARG A 437 -0.81 -11.75 22.95
N CYS A 438 0.23 -12.34 22.37
CA CYS A 438 1.02 -11.70 21.35
C CYS A 438 0.34 -11.76 19.96
N VAL A 439 -0.16 -12.94 19.54
CA VAL A 439 -0.86 -13.13 18.26
C VAL A 439 -2.37 -13.05 18.50
N ILE A 440 -2.88 -11.82 18.51
CA ILE A 440 -4.27 -11.51 18.93
C ILE A 440 -5.34 -11.77 17.88
N SER A 441 -4.94 -11.91 16.60
CA SER A 441 -5.82 -12.32 15.50
C SER A 441 -5.02 -13.04 14.44
N LYS A 442 -5.57 -14.14 13.90
CA LYS A 442 -4.94 -14.90 12.83
C LYS A 442 -5.97 -15.60 11.97
N HIS A 443 -5.74 -15.63 10.66
CA HIS A 443 -6.61 -16.25 9.66
C HIS A 443 -5.79 -17.00 8.61
N THR A 444 -6.28 -18.16 8.16
CA THR A 444 -5.66 -18.95 7.09
C THR A 444 -6.70 -19.56 6.17
N LEU A 445 -6.36 -19.78 4.92
CA LEU A 445 -7.16 -20.55 3.98
C LEU A 445 -6.97 -22.07 4.13
N GLY A 446 -6.06 -22.51 5.03
CA GLY A 446 -5.61 -23.91 5.09
C GLY A 446 -4.64 -24.28 3.97
N THR A 447 -4.30 -23.34 3.11
CA THR A 447 -3.29 -23.49 2.05
C THR A 447 -2.60 -22.15 1.80
N PHE A 448 -1.42 -22.18 1.18
CA PHE A 448 -0.71 -21.02 0.66
C PHE A 448 -0.06 -21.35 -0.69
N TYR A 449 0.25 -20.30 -1.44
CA TYR A 449 0.98 -20.40 -2.70
C TYR A 449 2.44 -19.99 -2.51
N SER A 450 3.37 -20.68 -3.18
CA SER A 450 4.76 -20.27 -3.30
C SER A 450 5.20 -20.22 -4.76
N ALA A 451 5.80 -19.10 -5.17
CA ALA A 451 6.37 -18.94 -6.50
C ALA A 451 7.71 -19.66 -6.66
N TYR A 452 8.28 -20.18 -5.58
CA TYR A 452 9.62 -20.77 -5.52
C TYR A 452 9.57 -22.29 -5.39
N GLY A 453 10.70 -22.91 -5.72
CA GLY A 453 10.85 -24.37 -5.65
C GLY A 453 10.12 -25.10 -6.77
N ASN A 454 9.65 -26.33 -6.48
CA ASN A 454 8.99 -27.18 -7.47
C ASN A 454 7.48 -26.98 -7.57
N TYR A 455 6.93 -25.99 -6.85
CA TYR A 455 5.48 -25.88 -6.58
C TYR A 455 4.77 -24.78 -7.36
N GLY A 456 5.41 -24.09 -8.27
CA GLY A 456 4.94 -22.88 -8.96
C GLY A 456 3.55 -22.89 -9.61
N THR A 457 2.80 -24.00 -9.48
CA THR A 457 1.47 -24.16 -10.12
C THR A 457 0.35 -24.62 -9.19
N TYR A 458 0.60 -24.83 -7.90
CA TYR A 458 -0.42 -25.26 -6.93
C TYR A 458 -0.14 -24.77 -5.51
N ASN A 459 -1.17 -24.80 -4.69
CA ASN A 459 -1.10 -24.42 -3.29
C ASN A 459 -0.49 -25.56 -2.44
N ILE A 460 0.15 -25.17 -1.35
CA ILE A 460 0.74 -26.04 -0.33
C ILE A 460 -0.19 -26.01 0.89
N ASP A 461 -0.42 -27.18 1.51
CA ASP A 461 -1.30 -27.30 2.66
C ASP A 461 -0.70 -26.66 3.93
N ILE A 462 -1.56 -26.10 4.77
CA ILE A 462 -1.25 -25.62 6.12
C ILE A 462 -2.03 -26.46 7.12
N ASP A 463 -1.33 -27.39 7.79
CA ASP A 463 -1.91 -28.27 8.80
C ASP A 463 -1.89 -27.64 10.20
N VAL A 464 -0.90 -26.77 10.46
CA VAL A 464 -0.72 -26.09 11.74
C VAL A 464 -0.53 -24.59 11.48
N TYR A 465 -1.20 -23.74 12.27
CA TYR A 465 -1.15 -22.31 12.09
C TYR A 465 -1.12 -21.54 13.42
N SER A 466 0.06 -21.15 13.87
CA SER A 466 0.24 -20.26 15.02
C SER A 466 0.09 -18.78 14.68
N GLY A 467 0.17 -18.44 13.37
CA GLY A 467 0.08 -17.08 12.86
C GLY A 467 1.43 -16.39 12.70
N VAL A 468 2.49 -16.93 13.27
CA VAL A 468 3.85 -16.38 13.22
C VAL A 468 4.86 -17.51 12.97
N THR A 469 5.89 -17.21 12.17
CA THR A 469 6.98 -18.14 11.88
C THR A 469 8.21 -17.88 12.72
N THR A 470 9.11 -18.88 12.78
CA THR A 470 10.49 -18.74 13.25
C THR A 470 11.43 -19.45 12.28
N SER A 471 12.68 -19.07 12.28
CA SER A 471 13.73 -19.77 11.55
C SER A 471 14.49 -20.79 12.41
N ALA A 472 13.94 -21.20 13.54
CA ALA A 472 14.47 -22.30 14.33
C ALA A 472 13.82 -23.65 13.91
N PRO A 473 14.60 -24.68 13.50
CA PRO A 473 16.07 -24.68 13.34
C PRO A 473 16.48 -24.00 12.04
N SER A 474 17.50 -23.13 12.08
CA SER A 474 17.98 -22.45 10.88
C SER A 474 18.90 -23.35 10.07
N GLU A 475 18.35 -24.07 9.11
CA GLU A 475 19.13 -24.95 8.22
C GLU A 475 19.78 -24.17 7.07
N ALA A 476 19.12 -23.12 6.58
CA ALA A 476 19.56 -22.40 5.39
C ALA A 476 20.64 -21.35 5.66
N TYR A 477 20.46 -20.54 6.69
CA TYR A 477 21.36 -19.42 7.01
C TYR A 477 21.77 -19.38 8.49
N PRO A 478 22.34 -20.47 9.05
CA PRO A 478 22.59 -20.57 10.48
C PRO A 478 23.49 -19.45 11.02
N ASN A 479 24.54 -19.08 10.29
CA ASN A 479 25.47 -18.04 10.74
C ASN A 479 24.80 -16.66 10.78
N ALA A 480 23.93 -16.34 9.82
CA ALA A 480 23.19 -15.08 9.81
C ALA A 480 22.10 -15.07 10.89
N TRP A 481 21.41 -16.20 11.10
CA TRP A 481 20.38 -16.31 12.13
C TRP A 481 20.94 -16.11 13.54
N HIS A 482 22.15 -16.65 13.81
CA HIS A 482 22.86 -16.46 15.08
C HIS A 482 23.22 -14.99 15.37
N THR A 483 23.16 -14.10 14.38
CA THR A 483 23.40 -12.66 14.59
C THR A 483 22.12 -11.87 14.89
N THR A 484 20.93 -12.47 14.78
CA THR A 484 19.67 -11.78 15.06
C THR A 484 19.54 -11.41 16.53
N ALA A 485 18.90 -10.30 16.84
CA ALA A 485 18.66 -9.90 18.21
C ALA A 485 17.78 -10.93 18.95
N TRP A 486 16.83 -11.56 18.24
CA TRP A 486 16.01 -12.64 18.74
C TRP A 486 16.86 -13.83 19.21
N TYR A 487 17.76 -14.35 18.34
CA TYR A 487 18.63 -15.47 18.72
C TYR A 487 19.49 -15.13 19.93
N ASN A 488 20.14 -13.95 19.91
CA ASN A 488 20.99 -13.51 21.01
C ASN A 488 20.25 -13.38 22.33
N TYR A 489 18.98 -13.01 22.31
CA TYR A 489 18.16 -12.97 23.54
C TYR A 489 17.76 -14.36 24.03
N VAL A 490 17.28 -15.22 23.12
CA VAL A 490 16.68 -16.52 23.49
C VAL A 490 17.77 -17.55 23.84
N TRP A 491 18.87 -17.61 23.08
CA TRP A 491 19.96 -18.58 23.26
C TRP A 491 21.24 -17.99 23.86
N GLY A 492 21.33 -16.68 23.95
CA GLY A 492 22.47 -16.01 24.57
C GLY A 492 22.55 -16.24 26.09
N GLU A 493 23.81 -16.23 26.68
CA GLU A 493 24.05 -16.35 28.11
C GLU A 493 23.49 -15.20 28.95
#